data_b3e940fa12d41adb01f8d3a7e127c78b
#
_entry.id   b3e940fa12d41adb01f8d3a7e127c78b
#
_cell.length_a   1.000
_cell.length_b   1.000
_cell.length_c   1.000
_cell.angle_alpha   90.00
_cell.angle_beta   90.00
_cell.angle_gamma   90.00
#
_symmetry.space_group_name_H-M   'P 1'
#
loop_
_entity.id
_entity.type
_entity.pdbx_description
1 polymer ?
#
loop_
_entity_poly.entity_id
_entity_poly.type
_entity_poly.pdbx_seq_one_letter_code
_entity_poly.pdbx_strand_id
1 'polypeptide(L)'
;VIKNLEVNSGSISNPGSGDNTQVSGSANVNLRNLGENSTLTLINGKRMVPAAVTTRSGGEFVDLNSIPLVMTDRVEVLTDGGSALYGADAVAGVVNIIMRNDFEGFELYGDIQGVQKSDQKYDQTISAIWGWASSDGDTNLVLSAERFERDPVNVRETNAFSDLQDFRGTVSSV
;
A
#
# COMPACT_ATOMS: atom_id res chain seq x y z
N VAL A 1 -6.84 2.34 -5.47
CA VAL A 1 -8.25 2.19 -5.06
C VAL A 1 -8.40 2.39 -3.55
N ILE A 2 -7.71 1.66 -2.68
CA ILE A 2 -7.86 1.73 -1.20
C ILE A 2 -7.54 3.13 -0.66
N LYS A 3 -6.58 3.85 -1.24
CA LYS A 3 -6.16 5.19 -0.83
C LYS A 3 -7.27 6.24 -0.90
N ASN A 4 -8.23 6.06 -1.80
CA ASN A 4 -9.29 7.04 -2.09
C ASN A 4 -10.60 6.74 -1.34
N LEU A 5 -10.60 5.75 -0.44
CA LEU A 5 -11.75 5.49 0.42
C LEU A 5 -11.77 6.51 1.54
N GLU A 6 -12.89 7.24 1.71
CA GLU A 6 -13.06 8.22 2.79
C GLU A 6 -12.84 7.61 4.18
N VAL A 7 -13.20 6.34 4.35
CA VAL A 7 -13.01 5.59 5.59
C VAL A 7 -11.55 5.29 5.90
N ASN A 8 -10.66 5.42 4.92
CA ASN A 8 -9.21 5.16 5.04
C ASN A 8 -8.41 6.43 5.41
N SER A 9 -8.91 7.21 6.33
CA SER A 9 -8.35 8.52 6.71
C SER A 9 -7.01 8.47 7.45
N GLY A 10 -6.68 7.32 8.03
CA GLY A 10 -5.43 7.13 8.79
C GLY A 10 -4.33 6.39 8.06
N SER A 11 -4.56 5.99 6.80
CA SER A 11 -3.58 5.22 6.04
C SER A 11 -2.44 6.08 5.53
N ILE A 12 -1.24 5.59 5.70
CA ILE A 12 -0.05 6.21 5.16
C ILE A 12 0.41 5.41 3.95
N SER A 13 0.34 6.07 2.83
CA SER A 13 0.87 5.58 1.57
C SER A 13 1.77 6.62 0.91
N ASN A 14 2.33 7.54 1.72
CA ASN A 14 3.23 8.55 1.21
C ASN A 14 4.67 8.01 1.22
N PRO A 15 5.32 7.88 0.06
CA PRO A 15 6.67 7.35 -0.06
C PRO A 15 7.74 8.15 0.69
N GLY A 16 7.41 9.35 1.13
CA GLY A 16 8.35 10.24 1.84
C GLY A 16 8.07 10.46 3.33
N SER A 17 6.92 10.03 3.83
CA SER A 17 6.60 10.26 5.24
C SER A 17 7.09 9.09 6.10
N GLY A 18 8.29 9.20 6.62
CA GLY A 18 8.78 8.33 7.70
C GLY A 18 8.09 8.59 9.04
N ASP A 19 6.89 9.22 9.04
CA ASP A 19 6.30 9.68 10.28
C ASP A 19 5.58 8.60 11.07
N ASN A 20 5.10 7.53 10.45
CA ASN A 20 4.39 6.47 11.16
C ASN A 20 4.95 5.06 10.99
N THR A 21 5.86 4.83 10.05
CA THR A 21 6.56 3.55 9.93
C THR A 21 8.04 3.73 10.15
N GLN A 22 8.71 2.74 10.71
CA GLN A 22 10.17 2.74 10.81
C GLN A 22 10.84 2.54 9.45
N VAL A 23 10.06 2.15 8.44
CA VAL A 23 10.52 1.90 7.08
C VAL A 23 9.80 2.83 6.12
N SER A 24 10.57 3.66 5.45
CA SER A 24 10.11 4.53 4.38
C SER A 24 9.61 3.70 3.20
N GLY A 25 8.44 4.04 2.65
CA GLY A 25 7.90 3.40 1.45
C GLY A 25 6.93 2.24 1.71
N SER A 26 6.63 1.87 2.96
CA SER A 26 5.56 0.92 3.26
C SER A 26 4.17 1.53 3.03
N ALA A 27 3.19 0.69 2.71
CA ALA A 27 1.80 1.08 2.57
C ALA A 27 0.92 0.25 3.52
N ASN A 28 0.19 0.91 4.41
CA ASN A 28 -0.71 0.27 5.33
C ASN A 28 -2.17 0.74 5.16
N VAL A 29 -3.09 0.01 5.76
CA VAL A 29 -4.48 0.44 5.92
C VAL A 29 -4.74 0.77 7.37
N ASN A 30 -5.31 1.95 7.61
CA ASN A 30 -5.72 2.38 8.94
C ASN A 30 -7.11 3.02 8.81
N LEU A 31 -8.13 2.20 8.91
CA LEU A 31 -9.51 2.64 8.78
C LEU A 31 -9.88 3.52 9.98
N ARG A 32 -10.55 4.64 9.70
CA ARG A 32 -11.05 5.59 10.73
C ARG A 32 -9.96 6.15 11.65
N ASN A 33 -8.69 5.98 11.30
CA ASN A 33 -7.55 6.41 12.12
C ASN A 33 -7.56 5.83 13.56
N LEU A 34 -8.06 4.58 13.71
CA LEU A 34 -8.12 3.89 15.01
C LEU A 34 -6.84 3.12 15.35
N GLY A 35 -5.81 3.25 14.54
CA GLY A 35 -4.54 2.55 14.67
C GLY A 35 -4.43 1.35 13.73
N GLU A 36 -3.21 1.02 13.37
CA GLU A 36 -2.89 -0.04 12.40
C GLU A 36 -3.35 -1.41 12.89
N ASN A 37 -3.26 -1.67 14.20
CA ASN A 37 -3.67 -2.93 14.84
C ASN A 37 -5.19 -3.13 14.87
N SER A 38 -5.97 -2.11 14.51
CA SER A 38 -7.43 -2.17 14.57
C SER A 38 -8.08 -2.51 13.22
N THR A 39 -7.27 -2.57 12.15
CA THR A 39 -7.72 -2.90 10.79
C THR A 39 -7.16 -4.24 10.35
N LEU A 40 -8.03 -5.22 10.17
CA LEU A 40 -7.64 -6.54 9.72
C LEU A 40 -7.52 -6.60 8.20
N THR A 41 -6.37 -7.04 7.70
CA THR A 41 -6.16 -7.28 6.26
C THR A 41 -6.21 -8.79 5.97
N LEU A 42 -7.02 -9.15 4.99
CA LEU A 42 -7.19 -10.52 4.50
C LEU A 42 -6.79 -10.61 3.01
N ILE A 43 -6.31 -11.78 2.60
CA ILE A 43 -6.24 -12.18 1.20
C ILE A 43 -7.12 -13.41 1.00
N ASN A 44 -8.08 -13.33 0.09
CA ASN A 44 -9.05 -14.40 -0.17
C ASN A 44 -9.69 -14.95 1.13
N GLY A 45 -10.02 -14.05 2.06
CA GLY A 45 -10.60 -14.40 3.36
C GLY A 45 -9.61 -14.96 4.40
N LYS A 46 -8.32 -15.08 4.09
CA LYS A 46 -7.29 -15.57 5.02
C LYS A 46 -6.48 -14.41 5.59
N ARG A 47 -6.16 -14.46 6.88
CA ARG A 47 -5.35 -13.43 7.55
C ARG A 47 -3.96 -13.33 6.92
N MET A 48 -3.54 -12.11 6.64
CA MET A 48 -2.17 -11.81 6.28
C MET A 48 -1.27 -11.76 7.52
N VAL A 49 -0.03 -12.16 7.34
CA VAL A 49 1.02 -11.98 8.35
C VAL A 49 1.45 -10.51 8.35
N PRO A 50 1.54 -9.86 9.51
CA PRO A 50 2.08 -8.51 9.60
C PRO A 50 3.51 -8.43 9.08
N ALA A 51 3.89 -7.26 8.61
CA ALA A 51 5.27 -6.97 8.22
C ALA A 51 6.20 -7.14 9.45
N ALA A 52 7.45 -7.57 9.20
CA ALA A 52 8.45 -7.75 10.26
C ALA A 52 8.95 -6.42 10.87
N VAL A 53 8.25 -5.32 10.60
CA VAL A 53 8.54 -3.97 11.09
C VAL A 53 7.28 -3.39 11.72
N THR A 54 7.47 -2.57 12.74
CA THR A 54 6.37 -1.89 13.43
C THR A 54 6.30 -0.43 13.02
N THR A 55 5.15 0.18 13.23
CA THR A 55 5.00 1.63 13.17
C THR A 55 5.77 2.30 14.32
N ARG A 56 5.90 3.61 14.27
CA ARG A 56 6.54 4.40 15.35
C ARG A 56 5.79 4.28 16.68
N SER A 57 4.48 4.07 16.62
CA SER A 57 3.61 3.79 17.77
C SER A 57 3.72 2.34 18.30
N GLY A 58 4.51 1.49 17.66
CA GLY A 58 4.66 0.08 18.02
C GLY A 58 3.57 -0.83 17.43
N GLY A 59 2.70 -0.29 16.54
CA GLY A 59 1.66 -1.06 15.88
C GLY A 59 2.21 -1.99 14.80
N GLU A 60 1.65 -3.18 14.70
CA GLU A 60 1.90 -4.11 13.59
C GLU A 60 0.98 -3.76 12.42
N PHE A 61 1.44 -3.93 11.19
CA PHE A 61 0.65 -3.68 9.99
C PHE A 61 1.00 -4.64 8.87
N VAL A 62 0.08 -4.83 7.94
CA VAL A 62 0.31 -5.54 6.69
C VAL A 62 0.79 -4.55 5.64
N ASP A 63 1.97 -4.82 5.05
CA ASP A 63 2.45 -3.99 3.94
C ASP A 63 1.77 -4.39 2.63
N LEU A 64 0.90 -3.50 2.15
CA LEU A 64 0.15 -3.71 0.91
C LEU A 64 1.05 -3.74 -0.34
N ASN A 65 2.26 -3.19 -0.27
CA ASN A 65 3.21 -3.27 -1.38
C ASN A 65 3.72 -4.70 -1.62
N SER A 66 3.52 -5.61 -0.67
CA SER A 66 3.83 -7.04 -0.87
C SER A 66 2.83 -7.76 -1.77
N ILE A 67 1.72 -7.11 -2.14
CA ILE A 67 0.65 -7.70 -2.94
C ILE A 67 0.71 -7.14 -4.36
N PRO A 68 1.04 -7.95 -5.38
CA PRO A 68 1.08 -7.46 -6.76
C PRO A 68 -0.29 -6.96 -7.21
N LEU A 69 -0.34 -5.72 -7.68
CA LEU A 69 -1.61 -5.09 -8.08
C LEU A 69 -2.26 -5.83 -9.25
N VAL A 70 -1.46 -6.38 -10.16
CA VAL A 70 -1.93 -7.13 -11.32
C VAL A 70 -2.68 -8.42 -10.95
N MET A 71 -2.40 -8.99 -9.78
CA MET A 71 -3.11 -10.16 -9.24
C MET A 71 -4.38 -9.80 -8.49
N THR A 72 -4.62 -8.54 -8.19
CA THR A 72 -5.81 -8.12 -7.44
C THR A 72 -7.01 -8.02 -8.38
N ASP A 73 -8.06 -8.77 -8.10
CA ASP A 73 -9.36 -8.66 -8.76
C ASP A 73 -10.14 -7.48 -8.19
N ARG A 74 -10.41 -7.51 -6.90
CA ARG A 74 -11.15 -6.48 -6.19
C ARG A 74 -10.77 -6.39 -4.72
N VAL A 75 -11.17 -5.30 -4.10
CA VAL A 75 -11.00 -5.08 -2.67
C VAL A 75 -12.38 -4.90 -2.04
N GLU A 76 -12.66 -5.70 -1.02
CA GLU A 76 -13.87 -5.65 -0.22
C GLU A 76 -13.55 -5.04 1.13
N VAL A 77 -14.35 -4.06 1.57
CA VAL A 77 -14.14 -3.39 2.86
C VAL A 77 -15.39 -3.55 3.71
N LEU A 78 -15.22 -4.19 4.87
CA LEU A 78 -16.22 -4.26 5.92
C LEU A 78 -15.91 -3.22 6.97
N THR A 79 -16.74 -2.20 7.05
CA THR A 79 -16.51 -1.05 7.94
C THR A 79 -17.03 -1.25 9.35
N ASP A 80 -17.98 -2.19 9.56
CA ASP A 80 -18.64 -2.40 10.84
C ASP A 80 -18.84 -3.90 11.12
N GLY A 81 -18.88 -4.26 12.40
CA GLY A 81 -19.19 -5.63 12.84
C GLY A 81 -18.07 -6.64 12.65
N GLY A 82 -16.91 -6.24 12.14
CA GLY A 82 -15.79 -7.15 11.90
C GLY A 82 -15.26 -7.81 13.17
N SER A 83 -15.27 -7.10 14.29
CA SER A 83 -14.76 -7.61 15.57
C SER A 83 -15.55 -8.80 16.12
N ALA A 84 -16.84 -8.91 15.83
CA ALA A 84 -17.66 -10.04 16.25
C ALA A 84 -17.23 -11.36 15.59
N LEU A 85 -16.69 -11.28 14.37
CA LEU A 85 -16.28 -12.45 13.58
C LEU A 85 -14.76 -12.70 13.65
N TYR A 86 -13.98 -11.63 13.68
CA TYR A 86 -12.52 -11.68 13.52
C TYR A 86 -11.74 -11.28 14.76
N GLY A 87 -12.42 -10.80 15.82
CA GLY A 87 -11.77 -10.40 17.06
C GLY A 87 -11.27 -8.96 17.08
N ALA A 88 -10.37 -8.67 18.04
CA ALA A 88 -9.92 -7.31 18.35
C ALA A 88 -9.21 -6.60 17.19
N ASP A 89 -8.57 -7.33 16.29
CA ASP A 89 -7.82 -6.78 15.17
C ASP A 89 -8.74 -6.16 14.09
N ALA A 90 -10.05 -6.38 14.18
CA ALA A 90 -11.04 -5.91 13.21
C ALA A 90 -12.01 -4.87 13.78
N VAL A 91 -11.61 -4.15 14.82
CA VAL A 91 -12.45 -3.11 15.46
C VAL A 91 -12.73 -1.94 14.53
N ALA A 92 -11.72 -1.50 13.78
CA ALA A 92 -11.88 -0.43 12.77
C ALA A 92 -12.51 -0.93 11.47
N GLY A 93 -12.41 -2.24 11.21
CA GLY A 93 -12.94 -2.88 10.02
C GLY A 93 -12.02 -3.96 9.47
N VAL A 94 -12.46 -4.52 8.34
CA VAL A 94 -11.74 -5.59 7.62
C VAL A 94 -11.55 -5.16 6.17
N VAL A 95 -10.35 -5.34 5.65
CA VAL A 95 -10.04 -5.17 4.23
C VAL A 95 -9.68 -6.53 3.67
N ASN A 96 -10.50 -7.06 2.76
CA ASN A 96 -10.29 -8.33 2.10
C ASN A 96 -9.90 -8.11 0.64
N ILE A 97 -8.69 -8.52 0.28
CA ILE A 97 -8.15 -8.40 -1.07
C ILE A 97 -8.42 -9.72 -1.77
N ILE A 98 -9.25 -9.68 -2.80
CA ILE A 98 -9.58 -10.84 -3.60
C ILE A 98 -8.60 -10.90 -4.77
N MET A 99 -7.94 -12.05 -4.88
CA MET A 99 -6.96 -12.31 -5.94
C MET A 99 -7.64 -12.92 -7.16
N ARG A 100 -7.08 -12.66 -8.35
CA ARG A 100 -7.50 -13.28 -9.62
C ARG A 100 -7.06 -14.74 -9.65
N ASN A 101 -7.92 -15.64 -9.18
CA ASN A 101 -7.59 -17.07 -9.09
C ASN A 101 -7.94 -17.87 -10.37
N ASP A 102 -8.81 -17.34 -11.20
CA ASP A 102 -9.39 -17.96 -12.39
C ASP A 102 -8.99 -17.26 -13.69
N PHE A 103 -7.88 -16.54 -13.65
CA PHE A 103 -7.38 -15.82 -14.81
C PHE A 103 -6.82 -16.78 -15.86
N GLU A 104 -7.23 -16.61 -17.10
CA GLU A 104 -6.72 -17.33 -18.27
C GLU A 104 -6.16 -16.33 -19.28
N GLY A 105 -4.97 -16.63 -19.81
CA GLY A 105 -4.32 -15.81 -20.82
C GLY A 105 -3.09 -15.08 -20.31
N PHE A 106 -2.75 -13.97 -20.95
CA PHE A 106 -1.58 -13.15 -20.60
C PHE A 106 -1.95 -11.67 -20.65
N GLU A 107 -1.60 -10.94 -19.61
CA GLU A 107 -1.69 -9.48 -19.57
C GLU A 107 -0.32 -8.88 -19.16
N LEU A 108 0.00 -7.77 -19.79
CA LEU A 108 1.16 -6.93 -19.46
C LEU A 108 0.65 -5.54 -19.10
N TYR A 109 1.09 -5.05 -17.96
CA TYR A 109 0.75 -3.72 -17.46
C TYR A 109 2.02 -2.90 -17.25
N GLY A 110 1.98 -1.64 -17.66
CA GLY A 110 3.05 -0.67 -17.42
C GLY A 110 2.47 0.64 -16.91
N ASP A 111 3.07 1.20 -15.88
CA ASP A 111 2.72 2.50 -15.31
C ASP A 111 3.98 3.33 -15.07
N ILE A 112 3.90 4.63 -15.40
CA ILE A 112 4.96 5.59 -15.15
C ILE A 112 4.34 6.80 -14.47
N GLN A 113 4.76 7.08 -13.25
CA GLN A 113 4.28 8.22 -12.46
C GLN A 113 5.40 9.24 -12.27
N GLY A 114 5.23 10.43 -12.80
CA GLY A 114 6.15 11.55 -12.56
C GLY A 114 5.94 12.16 -11.17
N VAL A 115 7.01 12.48 -10.48
CA VAL A 115 6.95 13.23 -9.22
C VAL A 115 6.71 14.70 -9.53
N GLN A 116 5.59 15.25 -9.05
CA GLN A 116 5.23 16.64 -9.25
C GLN A 116 6.28 17.56 -8.60
N LYS A 117 6.84 18.51 -9.36
CA LYS A 117 7.90 19.46 -8.97
C LYS A 117 9.33 18.91 -8.83
N SER A 118 9.61 17.71 -9.33
CA SER A 118 10.99 17.25 -9.49
C SER A 118 11.26 16.99 -10.96
N ASP A 119 12.24 17.67 -11.54
CA ASP A 119 12.65 17.44 -12.92
C ASP A 119 13.24 16.02 -13.04
N GLN A 120 12.62 15.20 -13.91
CA GLN A 120 13.11 13.88 -14.35
C GLN A 120 13.14 12.76 -13.30
N LYS A 121 12.26 12.76 -12.31
CA LYS A 121 12.13 11.63 -11.40
C LYS A 121 10.81 10.91 -11.61
N TYR A 122 10.89 9.59 -11.77
CA TYR A 122 9.76 8.75 -12.12
C TYR A 122 9.70 7.51 -11.24
N ASP A 123 8.49 7.14 -10.86
CA ASP A 123 8.18 5.82 -10.36
C ASP A 123 7.74 4.98 -11.56
N GLN A 124 8.32 3.81 -11.75
CA GLN A 124 8.00 2.92 -12.85
C GLN A 124 7.56 1.56 -12.31
N THR A 125 6.46 1.06 -12.83
CA THR A 125 5.95 -0.27 -12.53
C THR A 125 5.74 -1.03 -13.82
N ILE A 126 6.31 -2.23 -13.91
CA ILE A 126 6.04 -3.18 -14.98
C ILE A 126 5.56 -4.46 -14.33
N SER A 127 4.36 -4.91 -14.67
CA SER A 127 3.76 -6.12 -14.14
C SER A 127 3.26 -7.01 -15.27
N ALA A 128 3.39 -8.32 -15.08
CA ALA A 128 2.86 -9.32 -15.99
C ALA A 128 2.08 -10.37 -15.20
N ILE A 129 1.00 -10.86 -15.78
CA ILE A 129 0.21 -11.98 -15.27
C ILE A 129 -0.03 -12.97 -16.40
N TRP A 130 0.14 -14.25 -16.08
CA TRP A 130 -0.15 -15.36 -16.98
C TRP A 130 -0.98 -16.39 -16.23
N GLY A 131 -2.03 -16.88 -16.87
CA GLY A 131 -2.92 -17.86 -16.31
C GLY A 131 -3.25 -18.96 -17.28
N TRP A 132 -3.37 -20.17 -16.76
CA TRP A 132 -3.77 -21.36 -17.47
C TRP A 132 -4.74 -22.18 -16.63
N ALA A 133 -5.81 -22.67 -17.25
CA ALA A 133 -6.75 -23.59 -16.64
C ALA A 133 -6.78 -24.90 -17.43
N SER A 134 -6.97 -26.01 -16.73
CA SER A 134 -7.20 -27.31 -17.34
C SER A 134 -8.57 -27.36 -18.02
N SER A 135 -8.69 -28.14 -19.10
CA SER A 135 -9.94 -28.30 -19.86
C SER A 135 -11.09 -28.92 -19.06
N ASP A 136 -10.81 -29.63 -17.99
CA ASP A 136 -11.77 -30.20 -17.05
C ASP A 136 -12.17 -29.22 -15.91
N GLY A 137 -11.49 -28.07 -15.84
CA GLY A 137 -11.77 -27.03 -14.84
C GLY A 137 -11.24 -27.33 -13.44
N ASP A 138 -10.61 -28.47 -13.22
CA ASP A 138 -10.18 -28.92 -11.89
C ASP A 138 -8.84 -28.31 -11.46
N THR A 139 -8.06 -27.81 -12.41
CA THR A 139 -6.73 -27.24 -12.13
C THR A 139 -6.58 -25.87 -12.78
N ASN A 140 -6.13 -24.92 -11.97
CA ASN A 140 -5.85 -23.56 -12.40
C ASN A 140 -4.45 -23.16 -11.90
N LEU A 141 -3.68 -22.49 -12.75
CA LEU A 141 -2.37 -21.95 -12.42
C LEU A 141 -2.28 -20.51 -12.87
N VAL A 142 -2.06 -19.61 -11.91
CA VAL A 142 -1.84 -18.19 -12.18
C VAL A 142 -0.47 -17.78 -11.68
N LEU A 143 0.34 -17.18 -12.55
CA LEU A 143 1.67 -16.66 -12.24
C LEU A 143 1.70 -15.15 -12.48
N SER A 144 2.34 -14.42 -11.60
CA SER A 144 2.57 -12.99 -11.78
C SER A 144 4.03 -12.63 -11.50
N ALA A 145 4.48 -11.58 -12.18
CA ALA A 145 5.74 -10.93 -11.89
C ALA A 145 5.55 -9.43 -11.93
N GLU A 146 6.14 -8.74 -10.95
CA GLU A 146 6.09 -7.27 -10.88
C GLU A 146 7.49 -6.75 -10.61
N ARG A 147 7.88 -5.70 -11.33
CA ARG A 147 9.07 -4.91 -11.08
C ARG A 147 8.65 -3.47 -10.83
N PHE A 148 9.01 -2.99 -9.66
CA PHE A 148 8.81 -1.61 -9.26
C PHE A 148 10.17 -0.93 -9.10
N GLU A 149 10.34 0.22 -9.75
CA GLU A 149 11.51 1.08 -9.60
C GLU A 149 11.05 2.48 -9.20
N ARG A 150 11.70 3.02 -8.19
CA ARG A 150 11.46 4.37 -7.70
C ARG A 150 12.76 5.17 -7.70
N ASP A 151 12.75 6.32 -8.35
CA ASP A 151 13.85 7.25 -8.23
C ASP A 151 13.87 7.90 -6.84
N PRO A 152 15.02 7.96 -6.18
CA PRO A 152 15.15 8.63 -4.90
C PRO A 152 14.88 10.13 -5.06
N VAL A 153 13.89 10.66 -4.35
CA VAL A 153 13.58 12.08 -4.31
C VAL A 153 14.19 12.68 -3.06
N ASN A 154 15.10 13.64 -3.26
CA ASN A 154 15.66 14.39 -2.14
C ASN A 154 14.67 15.51 -1.76
N VAL A 155 14.29 15.59 -0.49
CA VAL A 155 13.35 16.61 0.02
C VAL A 155 13.83 18.04 -0.30
N ARG A 156 15.14 18.24 -0.45
CA ARG A 156 15.74 19.54 -0.83
C ARG A 156 15.51 19.92 -2.30
N GLU A 157 15.17 18.95 -3.14
CA GLU A 157 14.93 19.17 -4.57
C GLU A 157 13.45 19.50 -4.85
N THR A 158 12.56 19.32 -3.87
CA THR A 158 11.16 19.71 -3.98
C THR A 158 11.00 21.14 -3.46
N ASN A 159 10.67 22.08 -4.35
CA ASN A 159 10.48 23.51 -4.03
C ASN A 159 9.49 23.80 -2.90
N ALA A 160 8.67 22.83 -2.49
CA ALA A 160 7.73 22.98 -1.39
C ALA A 160 8.40 23.06 -0.01
N PHE A 161 9.67 22.60 0.11
CA PHE A 161 10.41 22.61 1.36
C PHE A 161 11.59 23.61 1.35
N SER A 162 12.00 24.11 0.18
CA SER A 162 13.04 25.15 0.11
C SER A 162 12.60 26.43 0.80
N ASP A 163 11.31 26.78 0.68
CA ASP A 163 10.75 27.98 1.32
C ASP A 163 10.61 27.85 2.84
N LEU A 164 10.53 26.60 3.36
CA LEU A 164 10.47 26.35 4.82
C LEU A 164 11.87 26.29 5.47
N GLN A 165 12.94 26.12 4.69
CA GLN A 165 14.31 26.12 5.23
C GLN A 165 14.90 27.51 5.43
N ASP A 166 14.29 28.55 4.89
CA ASP A 166 14.74 29.93 5.07
C ASP A 166 14.47 30.46 6.49
N PHE A 167 13.67 29.75 7.28
CA PHE A 167 13.50 30.06 8.70
C PHE A 167 14.73 29.81 9.58
N ARG A 168 15.76 29.14 9.07
CA ARG A 168 17.01 28.94 9.81
C ARG A 168 17.99 30.11 9.69
N GLY A 169 17.74 31.03 8.78
CA GLY A 169 18.58 32.20 8.55
C GLY A 169 18.31 33.40 9.48
N THR A 170 17.21 33.36 10.22
CA THR A 170 16.78 34.54 11.02
C THR A 170 16.95 34.42 12.53
N VAL A 171 17.62 33.40 13.02
CA VAL A 171 17.94 33.26 14.45
C VAL A 171 19.46 33.34 14.71
N SER A 172 20.13 34.33 14.13
CA SER A 172 21.46 34.70 14.59
C SER A 172 21.61 36.20 14.49
N SER A 173 21.23 36.87 15.53
CA SER A 173 21.87 38.06 16.05
C SER A 173 21.00 38.72 17.12
N VAL A 174 21.14 38.30 18.35
CA VAL A 174 21.22 39.24 19.48
C VAL A 174 22.31 38.73 20.40
#